data_1ff4bb8212e224f7688ccbc4e6ca4b4a
#
_entry.id   1ff4bb8212e224f7688ccbc4e6ca4b4a
#
_cell.length_a   1.000
_cell.length_b   1.000
_cell.length_c   1.000
_cell.angle_alpha   90.00
_cell.angle_beta   90.00
_cell.angle_gamma   90.00
#
_symmetry.space_group_name_H-M   'P 1'
#
loop_
_entity.id
_entity.type
_entity.pdbx_description
1 polymer ?
#
loop_
_entity_poly.entity_id
_entity_poly.type
_entity_poly.pdbx_seq_one_letter_code
_entity_poly.pdbx_strand_id
1 'polypeptide(L)'
;LLDAMREVVRLGAGLTADKRIDRATQVRGLEALARFGERLRGLTPEAVRAVGTNALRIAKNASPFLREARAALGFPIEVIAGREEARLIYLGVSHSLPPASHRRLVVDIGGGSTEFIIGAGFEPQLTESLYMGCVSWSLRYFPDGRIDKSGMRTAEIAARQELSAMVREYSALGWQEAVGSSGSARAIEAILRENGYAESGITREGLERLRSLLLKHERADPRRIAGLTESRAAVLPGGVAILSAVFQALAIERMTVSEGALRHGVLYDLLGRVRHADMREATVAQFMRRYHVDAPQAERVRAIATELHDALAEGQPKDDASRLMLQWAARLAEIGLSIAHAQYHKHSAYVLSNADMPGFSRMEQQRLARIVLAHRGKLSKVQDAGLDGTDWMLVFALRIATLLARSRTDIRVPHLKASMDEAGFALRLPQSWLDDNPLSADALESEASHWKAIGMKFAVVPLSDRKVAALARG
;
A
#
# COMPACT_ATOMS: atom_id res chain seq x y z
N LEU A 1 -6.65 22.83 -5.83
CA LEU A 1 -5.19 22.80 -5.63
C LEU A 1 -4.70 24.21 -5.33
N LEU A 2 -4.14 24.45 -4.16
CA LEU A 2 -3.66 25.79 -3.75
C LEU A 2 -2.23 26.03 -4.20
N ASP A 3 -1.38 24.99 -4.17
CA ASP A 3 0.02 25.05 -4.57
C ASP A 3 0.48 23.68 -5.10
N ALA A 4 1.50 23.68 -5.97
CA ALA A 4 2.11 22.46 -6.49
C ALA A 4 3.61 22.69 -6.69
N MET A 5 4.42 21.87 -6.02
CA MET A 5 5.86 21.84 -6.20
C MET A 5 6.28 20.54 -6.89
N ARG A 6 7.27 20.65 -7.79
CA ARG A 6 7.79 19.51 -8.53
C ARG A 6 9.30 19.52 -8.56
N GLU A 7 9.91 18.40 -8.17
CA GLU A 7 11.35 18.17 -8.22
C GLU A 7 11.66 16.94 -9.07
N VAL A 8 12.61 17.07 -10.00
CA VAL A 8 12.98 15.98 -10.91
C VAL A 8 14.19 15.21 -10.36
N VAL A 9 13.96 14.24 -9.50
CA VAL A 9 15.02 13.43 -8.85
C VAL A 9 15.44 12.23 -9.69
N ARG A 10 14.50 11.58 -10.40
CA ARG A 10 14.72 10.38 -11.23
C ARG A 10 15.30 9.20 -10.42
N LEU A 11 14.73 8.88 -9.27
CA LEU A 11 15.19 7.74 -8.42
C LEU A 11 15.40 6.45 -9.20
N GLY A 12 14.53 6.15 -10.15
CA GLY A 12 14.62 4.95 -10.98
C GLY A 12 15.85 4.92 -11.89
N ALA A 13 16.33 6.06 -12.36
CA ALA A 13 17.56 6.15 -13.17
C ALA A 13 18.84 5.96 -12.34
N GLY A 14 18.77 6.18 -11.03
CA GLY A 14 19.88 5.93 -10.10
C GLY A 14 19.95 4.50 -9.56
N LEU A 15 19.11 3.59 -10.06
CA LEU A 15 19.20 2.18 -9.70
C LEU A 15 20.35 1.52 -10.46
N THR A 16 21.30 1.00 -9.70
CA THR A 16 22.46 0.24 -10.22
C THR A 16 22.03 -1.20 -10.65
N ALA A 17 22.91 -1.91 -11.35
CA ALA A 17 22.64 -3.28 -11.81
C ALA A 17 22.31 -4.24 -10.65
N ASP A 18 22.87 -4.02 -9.46
CA ASP A 18 22.60 -4.79 -8.23
C ASP A 18 21.35 -4.30 -7.47
N LYS A 19 20.55 -3.45 -8.11
CA LYS A 19 19.30 -2.87 -7.55
C LYS A 19 19.52 -2.02 -6.30
N ARG A 20 20.53 -1.17 -6.29
CA ARG A 20 20.76 -0.18 -5.22
C ARG A 20 20.62 1.22 -5.79
N ILE A 21 20.02 2.14 -5.05
CA ILE A 21 20.00 3.55 -5.39
C ILE A 21 21.41 4.12 -5.12
N ASP A 22 22.04 4.69 -6.13
CA ASP A 22 23.38 5.29 -6.00
C ASP A 22 23.38 6.50 -5.05
N ARG A 23 24.53 6.82 -4.46
CA ARG A 23 24.64 7.87 -3.43
C ARG A 23 24.28 9.25 -3.97
N ALA A 24 24.65 9.58 -5.19
CA ALA A 24 24.35 10.90 -5.78
C ALA A 24 22.82 11.08 -5.94
N THR A 25 22.13 10.04 -6.36
CA THR A 25 20.66 10.05 -6.48
C THR A 25 19.98 10.10 -5.11
N GLN A 26 20.51 9.39 -4.08
CA GLN A 26 20.02 9.51 -2.71
C GLN A 26 20.12 10.95 -2.21
N VAL A 27 21.26 11.58 -2.38
CA VAL A 27 21.48 12.99 -1.94
C VAL A 27 20.46 13.93 -2.60
N ARG A 28 20.31 13.88 -3.94
CA ARG A 28 19.29 14.68 -4.65
C ARG A 28 17.88 14.42 -4.13
N GLY A 29 17.55 13.15 -3.80
CA GLY A 29 16.27 12.77 -3.23
C GLY A 29 16.04 13.39 -1.85
N LEU A 30 17.04 13.33 -0.98
CA LEU A 30 16.96 13.89 0.37
C LEU A 30 16.83 15.42 0.35
N GLU A 31 17.58 16.11 -0.52
CA GLU A 31 17.48 17.55 -0.72
C GLU A 31 16.08 17.97 -1.21
N ALA A 32 15.51 17.22 -2.16
CA ALA A 32 14.15 17.46 -2.63
C ALA A 32 13.14 17.28 -1.49
N LEU A 33 13.26 16.19 -0.71
CA LEU A 33 12.39 15.91 0.42
C LEU A 33 12.50 16.96 1.53
N ALA A 34 13.69 17.49 1.79
CA ALA A 34 13.88 18.58 2.77
C ALA A 34 13.10 19.84 2.35
N ARG A 35 13.15 20.21 1.05
CA ARG A 35 12.34 21.33 0.52
C ARG A 35 10.84 21.09 0.64
N PHE A 36 10.37 19.86 0.40
CA PHE A 36 8.97 19.49 0.65
C PHE A 36 8.63 19.57 2.13
N GLY A 37 9.49 19.05 3.02
CA GLY A 37 9.31 19.12 4.47
C GLY A 37 9.19 20.54 4.99
N GLU A 38 9.96 21.47 4.46
CA GLU A 38 9.85 22.88 4.81
C GLU A 38 8.47 23.46 4.46
N ARG A 39 7.92 23.12 3.28
CA ARG A 39 6.59 23.55 2.83
C ARG A 39 5.45 22.92 3.64
N LEU A 40 5.64 21.73 4.15
CA LEU A 40 4.65 21.00 4.91
C LEU A 40 4.72 21.27 6.43
N ARG A 41 5.69 22.10 6.86
CA ARG A 41 5.87 22.45 8.29
C ARG A 41 4.60 23.04 8.88
N GLY A 42 4.15 22.48 10.01
CA GLY A 42 2.93 22.90 10.70
C GLY A 42 1.68 22.11 10.32
N LEU A 43 1.75 21.20 9.34
CA LEU A 43 0.67 20.25 9.10
C LEU A 43 0.77 19.06 10.08
N THR A 44 -0.40 18.50 10.43
CA THR A 44 -0.44 17.27 11.23
C THR A 44 -0.13 16.03 10.37
N PRO A 45 0.39 14.94 10.96
CA PRO A 45 0.70 13.72 10.20
C PRO A 45 -0.50 13.17 9.41
N GLU A 46 -1.73 13.30 9.92
CA GLU A 46 -2.97 12.83 9.29
C GLU A 46 -3.33 13.65 8.04
N ALA A 47 -2.85 14.89 7.96
CA ALA A 47 -3.05 15.77 6.81
C ALA A 47 -2.02 15.57 5.69
N VAL A 48 -1.00 14.73 5.90
CA VAL A 48 0.09 14.51 4.95
C VAL A 48 0.17 13.03 4.58
N ARG A 49 0.22 12.74 3.28
CA ARG A 49 0.50 11.40 2.77
C ARG A 49 1.62 11.43 1.75
N ALA A 50 2.73 10.76 2.09
CA ALA A 50 3.86 10.58 1.21
C ALA A 50 3.97 9.11 0.79
N VAL A 51 3.99 8.85 -0.52
CA VAL A 51 4.05 7.50 -1.07
C VAL A 51 5.29 7.29 -1.91
N GLY A 52 5.91 6.13 -1.74
CA GLY A 52 7.00 5.64 -2.57
C GLY A 52 6.54 4.47 -3.44
N THR A 53 7.02 4.42 -4.66
CA THR A 53 6.57 3.44 -5.66
C THR A 53 7.72 2.54 -6.14
N ASN A 54 7.71 2.12 -7.38
CA ASN A 54 8.58 1.10 -7.97
C ASN A 54 10.05 1.19 -7.55
N ALA A 55 10.70 2.35 -7.66
CA ALA A 55 12.13 2.48 -7.33
C ALA A 55 12.44 2.08 -5.88
N LEU A 56 11.57 2.46 -4.93
CA LEU A 56 11.70 2.11 -3.51
C LEU A 56 11.24 0.68 -3.20
N ARG A 57 10.33 0.11 -4.02
CA ARG A 57 9.93 -1.31 -3.87
C ARG A 57 11.06 -2.28 -4.19
N ILE A 58 11.86 -1.97 -5.22
CA ILE A 58 12.88 -2.88 -5.74
C ILE A 58 14.28 -2.62 -5.18
N ALA A 59 14.53 -1.44 -4.61
CA ALA A 59 15.85 -1.07 -4.12
C ALA A 59 16.26 -1.86 -2.88
N LYS A 60 17.38 -2.59 -2.94
CA LYS A 60 17.93 -3.34 -1.81
C LYS A 60 18.37 -2.45 -0.64
N ASN A 61 18.68 -1.19 -0.91
CA ASN A 61 19.03 -0.19 0.10
C ASN A 61 17.91 0.81 0.40
N ALA A 62 16.65 0.44 0.13
CA ALA A 62 15.51 1.30 0.41
C ALA A 62 15.34 1.61 1.90
N SER A 63 15.50 0.62 2.81
CA SER A 63 15.29 0.82 4.24
C SER A 63 16.20 1.89 4.88
N PRO A 64 17.53 1.89 4.70
CA PRO A 64 18.37 2.98 5.21
C PRO A 64 18.02 4.32 4.56
N PHE A 65 17.77 4.36 3.24
CA PHE A 65 17.36 5.58 2.56
C PHE A 65 16.03 6.14 3.09
N LEU A 66 15.03 5.30 3.36
CA LEU A 66 13.74 5.72 3.89
C LEU A 66 13.85 6.32 5.30
N ARG A 67 14.79 5.88 6.13
CA ARG A 67 15.03 6.52 7.43
C ARG A 67 15.56 7.95 7.27
N GLU A 68 16.55 8.15 6.41
CA GLU A 68 17.08 9.49 6.08
C GLU A 68 15.99 10.35 5.42
N ALA A 69 15.23 9.77 4.50
CA ALA A 69 14.15 10.44 3.77
C ALA A 69 13.01 10.91 4.69
N ARG A 70 12.62 10.08 5.68
CA ARG A 70 11.65 10.46 6.71
C ARG A 70 12.14 11.62 7.56
N ALA A 71 13.41 11.59 7.97
CA ALA A 71 14.01 12.69 8.73
C ALA A 71 14.05 14.00 7.91
N ALA A 72 14.37 13.93 6.62
CA ALA A 72 14.40 15.09 5.72
C ALA A 72 13.01 15.67 5.44
N LEU A 73 12.00 14.81 5.24
CA LEU A 73 10.63 15.22 4.96
C LEU A 73 9.86 15.68 6.20
N GLY A 74 10.16 15.08 7.37
CA GLY A 74 9.43 15.27 8.62
C GLY A 74 8.14 14.41 8.76
N PHE A 75 7.82 13.58 7.76
CA PHE A 75 6.61 12.74 7.72
C PHE A 75 6.93 11.31 7.29
N PRO A 76 6.08 10.32 7.67
CA PRO A 76 6.22 8.94 7.20
C PRO A 76 6.14 8.84 5.68
N ILE A 77 6.95 7.97 5.08
CA ILE A 77 6.88 7.65 3.64
C ILE A 77 6.41 6.21 3.51
N GLU A 78 5.24 6.01 2.93
CA GLU A 78 4.63 4.71 2.70
C GLU A 78 5.11 4.12 1.36
N VAL A 79 5.71 2.93 1.37
CA VAL A 79 5.99 2.22 0.10
C VAL A 79 4.76 1.37 -0.23
N ILE A 80 4.08 1.73 -1.32
CA ILE A 80 2.84 1.06 -1.74
C ILE A 80 3.13 -0.08 -2.72
N ALA A 81 2.28 -1.12 -2.70
CA ALA A 81 2.33 -2.22 -3.67
C ALA A 81 1.94 -1.74 -5.08
N GLY A 82 2.32 -2.48 -6.14
CA GLY A 82 2.01 -2.08 -7.52
C GLY A 82 0.50 -2.00 -7.80
N ARG A 83 -0.28 -2.98 -7.30
CA ARG A 83 -1.74 -2.95 -7.46
C ARG A 83 -2.41 -1.85 -6.64
N GLU A 84 -1.85 -1.47 -5.50
CA GLU A 84 -2.32 -0.30 -4.76
C GLU A 84 -1.97 1.01 -5.49
N GLU A 85 -0.79 1.10 -6.10
CA GLU A 85 -0.43 2.20 -6.99
C GLU A 85 -1.45 2.31 -8.14
N ALA A 86 -1.78 1.19 -8.80
CA ALA A 86 -2.79 1.12 -9.85
C ALA A 86 -4.17 1.59 -9.37
N ARG A 87 -4.63 1.14 -8.19
CA ARG A 87 -5.89 1.59 -7.59
C ARG A 87 -5.93 3.10 -7.38
N LEU A 88 -4.87 3.66 -6.83
CA LEU A 88 -4.77 5.10 -6.60
C LEU A 88 -4.72 5.89 -7.89
N ILE A 89 -4.02 5.39 -8.92
CA ILE A 89 -4.02 6.00 -10.26
C ILE A 89 -5.44 6.04 -10.81
N TYR A 90 -6.17 4.91 -10.74
CA TYR A 90 -7.55 4.84 -11.22
C TYR A 90 -8.46 5.84 -10.51
N LEU A 91 -8.34 5.95 -9.19
CA LEU A 91 -9.08 6.93 -8.39
C LEU A 91 -8.79 8.37 -8.86
N GLY A 92 -7.51 8.70 -9.08
CA GLY A 92 -7.10 10.02 -9.59
C GLY A 92 -7.61 10.33 -10.99
N VAL A 93 -7.57 9.34 -11.88
CA VAL A 93 -8.09 9.46 -13.25
C VAL A 93 -9.61 9.62 -13.24
N SER A 94 -10.32 8.78 -12.48
CA SER A 94 -11.80 8.81 -12.41
C SER A 94 -12.34 10.13 -11.87
N HIS A 95 -11.65 10.77 -10.93
CA HIS A 95 -12.01 12.10 -10.43
C HIS A 95 -11.66 13.25 -11.35
N SER A 96 -10.79 13.05 -12.33
CA SER A 96 -10.37 14.09 -13.29
C SER A 96 -11.13 14.03 -14.62
N LEU A 97 -11.91 12.99 -14.83
CA LEU A 97 -12.72 12.79 -16.03
C LEU A 97 -14.23 12.89 -15.69
N PRO A 98 -15.07 13.17 -16.67
CA PRO A 98 -16.52 13.09 -16.47
C PRO A 98 -16.94 11.73 -15.92
N PRO A 99 -17.92 11.70 -14.98
CA PRO A 99 -18.45 10.44 -14.46
C PRO A 99 -18.95 9.55 -15.60
N ALA A 100 -18.60 8.27 -15.57
CA ALA A 100 -19.03 7.30 -16.55
C ALA A 100 -19.41 5.99 -15.87
N SER A 101 -20.52 5.41 -16.30
CA SER A 101 -20.97 4.08 -15.86
C SER A 101 -20.32 2.94 -16.66
N HIS A 102 -19.75 3.26 -17.82
CA HIS A 102 -19.04 2.28 -18.66
C HIS A 102 -17.63 1.99 -18.12
N ARG A 103 -17.05 0.86 -18.55
CA ARG A 103 -15.70 0.46 -18.17
C ARG A 103 -14.65 1.29 -18.91
N ARG A 104 -13.66 1.73 -18.15
CA ARG A 104 -12.46 2.40 -18.64
C ARG A 104 -11.25 1.51 -18.44
N LEU A 105 -10.41 1.38 -19.46
CA LEU A 105 -9.04 0.90 -19.32
C LEU A 105 -8.14 2.11 -19.08
N VAL A 106 -7.48 2.16 -17.94
CA VAL A 106 -6.46 3.16 -17.65
C VAL A 106 -5.08 2.52 -17.80
N VAL A 107 -4.18 3.21 -18.53
CA VAL A 107 -2.77 2.82 -18.71
C VAL A 107 -1.89 3.96 -18.23
N ASP A 108 -1.08 3.70 -17.24
CA ASP A 108 -0.12 4.67 -16.67
C ASP A 108 1.30 4.18 -16.89
N ILE A 109 2.04 4.81 -17.81
CA ILE A 109 3.45 4.48 -18.04
C ILE A 109 4.31 5.35 -17.13
N GLY A 110 4.71 4.78 -16.00
CA GLY A 110 5.64 5.38 -15.05
C GLY A 110 7.10 5.26 -15.49
N GLY A 111 8.01 5.62 -14.59
CA GLY A 111 9.45 5.53 -14.87
C GLY A 111 9.99 4.11 -14.91
N GLY A 112 9.52 3.23 -14.01
CA GLY A 112 10.03 1.86 -13.85
C GLY A 112 8.94 0.79 -13.95
N SER A 113 7.67 1.17 -13.91
CA SER A 113 6.51 0.28 -14.05
C SER A 113 5.47 0.89 -14.96
N THR A 114 4.52 0.07 -15.39
CA THR A 114 3.30 0.49 -16.08
C THR A 114 2.12 -0.18 -15.39
N GLU A 115 1.17 0.63 -14.98
CA GLU A 115 -0.05 0.20 -14.31
C GLU A 115 -1.20 0.13 -15.31
N PHE A 116 -1.99 -0.96 -15.19
CA PHE A 116 -3.17 -1.24 -16.00
C PHE A 116 -4.37 -1.41 -15.09
N ILE A 117 -5.45 -0.70 -15.35
CA ILE A 117 -6.66 -0.79 -14.56
C ILE A 117 -7.88 -0.81 -15.47
N ILE A 118 -8.77 -1.79 -15.29
CA ILE A 118 -10.14 -1.71 -15.79
C ILE A 118 -11.05 -1.46 -14.59
N GLY A 119 -11.92 -0.47 -14.71
CA GLY A 119 -12.91 -0.16 -13.68
C GLY A 119 -14.11 0.60 -14.25
N ALA A 120 -15.16 0.72 -13.45
CA ALA A 120 -16.36 1.49 -13.76
C ALA A 120 -16.67 2.49 -12.64
N GLY A 121 -17.06 3.70 -12.97
CA GLY A 121 -17.20 4.76 -11.96
C GLY A 121 -15.88 4.99 -11.22
N PHE A 122 -15.90 4.82 -9.90
CA PHE A 122 -14.72 4.93 -9.02
C PHE A 122 -14.16 3.56 -8.58
N GLU A 123 -14.77 2.45 -9.02
CA GLU A 123 -14.46 1.11 -8.58
C GLU A 123 -13.52 0.41 -9.58
N PRO A 124 -12.25 0.14 -9.22
CA PRO A 124 -11.38 -0.70 -10.03
C PRO A 124 -11.84 -2.17 -9.96
N GLN A 125 -11.90 -2.83 -11.09
CA GLN A 125 -12.30 -4.24 -11.23
C GLN A 125 -11.10 -5.16 -11.47
N LEU A 126 -10.16 -4.74 -12.33
CA LEU A 126 -8.87 -5.38 -12.54
C LEU A 126 -7.76 -4.36 -12.34
N THR A 127 -6.70 -4.76 -11.67
CA THR A 127 -5.50 -3.94 -11.45
C THR A 127 -4.27 -4.78 -11.66
N GLU A 128 -3.33 -4.30 -12.47
CA GLU A 128 -2.03 -4.95 -12.67
C GLU A 128 -0.92 -3.89 -12.73
N SER A 129 0.28 -4.28 -12.34
CA SER A 129 1.49 -3.45 -12.40
C SER A 129 2.64 -4.27 -12.97
N LEU A 130 3.09 -3.91 -14.16
CA LEU A 130 4.15 -4.60 -14.88
C LEU A 130 5.48 -3.85 -14.76
N TYR A 131 6.58 -4.58 -14.66
CA TYR A 131 7.93 -4.03 -14.51
C TYR A 131 8.50 -3.49 -15.83
N MET A 132 7.75 -2.64 -16.50
CA MET A 132 8.14 -1.91 -17.71
C MET A 132 7.78 -0.44 -17.58
N GLY A 133 8.76 0.45 -17.63
CA GLY A 133 8.56 1.89 -17.51
C GLY A 133 9.44 2.65 -18.49
N CYS A 134 9.07 3.90 -18.79
CA CYS A 134 9.75 4.68 -19.85
C CYS A 134 11.24 4.90 -19.56
N VAL A 135 11.65 5.05 -18.29
CA VAL A 135 13.06 5.22 -17.91
C VAL A 135 13.81 3.89 -18.02
N SER A 136 13.29 2.83 -17.38
CA SER A 136 13.95 1.53 -17.38
C SER A 136 14.07 0.94 -18.79
N TRP A 137 13.03 1.12 -19.63
CA TRP A 137 13.06 0.66 -21.03
C TRP A 137 14.02 1.47 -21.90
N SER A 138 14.06 2.81 -21.73
CA SER A 138 15.01 3.62 -22.47
C SER A 138 16.45 3.27 -22.12
N LEU A 139 16.79 3.13 -20.84
CA LEU A 139 18.14 2.75 -20.41
C LEU A 139 18.54 1.36 -20.90
N ARG A 140 17.61 0.42 -20.96
CA ARG A 140 17.88 -0.97 -21.35
C ARG A 140 18.03 -1.16 -22.86
N TYR A 141 17.18 -0.52 -23.67
CA TYR A 141 17.09 -0.79 -25.10
C TYR A 141 17.65 0.33 -25.96
N PHE A 142 17.89 1.52 -25.38
CA PHE A 142 18.44 2.71 -26.04
C PHE A 142 19.50 3.39 -25.17
N PRO A 143 20.51 2.65 -24.66
CA PRO A 143 21.43 3.16 -23.63
C PRO A 143 22.20 4.42 -24.08
N ASP A 144 22.57 4.50 -25.38
CA ASP A 144 23.28 5.65 -25.94
C ASP A 144 22.34 6.70 -26.54
N GLY A 145 21.02 6.55 -26.30
CA GLY A 145 19.98 7.39 -26.89
C GLY A 145 19.80 7.19 -28.40
N ARG A 146 20.47 6.21 -29.01
CA ARG A 146 20.29 5.84 -30.40
C ARG A 146 19.07 4.96 -30.58
N ILE A 147 18.21 5.30 -31.54
CA ILE A 147 16.95 4.61 -31.82
C ILE A 147 17.04 3.97 -33.20
N ASP A 148 17.33 2.69 -33.23
CA ASP A 148 17.34 1.90 -34.47
C ASP A 148 16.18 0.90 -34.54
N LYS A 149 15.98 0.30 -35.70
CA LYS A 149 14.89 -0.68 -35.95
C LYS A 149 15.03 -1.91 -35.04
N SER A 150 16.26 -2.37 -34.79
CA SER A 150 16.52 -3.56 -33.97
C SER A 150 16.16 -3.31 -32.51
N GLY A 151 16.68 -2.21 -31.94
CA GLY A 151 16.41 -1.82 -30.56
C GLY A 151 14.91 -1.57 -30.30
N MET A 152 14.24 -0.84 -31.20
CA MET A 152 12.80 -0.60 -31.10
C MET A 152 12.01 -1.91 -31.15
N ARG A 153 12.29 -2.78 -32.11
CA ARG A 153 11.63 -4.10 -32.20
C ARG A 153 11.86 -4.95 -30.96
N THR A 154 13.08 -4.98 -30.43
CA THR A 154 13.43 -5.76 -29.23
C THR A 154 12.68 -5.22 -28.01
N ALA A 155 12.60 -3.89 -27.85
CA ALA A 155 11.86 -3.23 -26.80
C ALA A 155 10.34 -3.54 -26.85
N GLU A 156 9.75 -3.49 -28.05
CA GLU A 156 8.34 -3.83 -28.29
C GLU A 156 8.03 -5.31 -28.03
N ILE A 157 8.92 -6.23 -28.42
CA ILE A 157 8.76 -7.67 -28.14
C ILE A 157 8.83 -7.92 -26.64
N ALA A 158 9.79 -7.35 -25.95
CA ALA A 158 9.91 -7.48 -24.50
C ALA A 158 8.68 -6.93 -23.77
N ALA A 159 8.14 -5.79 -24.20
CA ALA A 159 6.91 -5.25 -23.62
C ALA A 159 5.71 -6.18 -23.86
N ARG A 160 5.58 -6.78 -25.03
CA ARG A 160 4.53 -7.78 -25.30
C ARG A 160 4.67 -9.04 -24.46
N GLN A 161 5.88 -9.47 -24.14
CA GLN A 161 6.13 -10.59 -23.23
C GLN A 161 5.61 -10.27 -21.82
N GLU A 162 5.91 -9.09 -21.30
CA GLU A 162 5.37 -8.64 -20.00
C GLU A 162 3.81 -8.58 -20.02
N LEU A 163 3.23 -8.08 -21.11
CA LEU A 163 1.77 -7.98 -21.29
C LEU A 163 1.07 -9.33 -21.36
N SER A 164 1.76 -10.38 -21.84
CA SER A 164 1.14 -11.69 -22.14
C SER A 164 0.38 -12.29 -20.95
N ALA A 165 0.84 -12.03 -19.72
CA ALA A 165 0.23 -12.55 -18.50
C ALA A 165 -1.20 -11.98 -18.24
N MET A 166 -1.49 -10.76 -18.71
CA MET A 166 -2.74 -10.06 -18.39
C MET A 166 -3.71 -9.92 -19.57
N VAL A 167 -3.21 -9.97 -20.81
CA VAL A 167 -4.01 -9.65 -22.02
C VAL A 167 -5.32 -10.45 -22.09
N ARG A 168 -5.27 -11.75 -21.79
CA ARG A 168 -6.46 -12.62 -21.85
C ARG A 168 -7.56 -12.17 -20.90
N GLU A 169 -7.23 -11.88 -19.67
CA GLU A 169 -8.18 -11.48 -18.63
C GLU A 169 -8.76 -10.09 -18.92
N TYR A 170 -7.89 -9.15 -19.30
CA TYR A 170 -8.30 -7.78 -19.64
C TYR A 170 -9.19 -7.74 -20.88
N SER A 171 -8.84 -8.48 -21.94
CA SER A 171 -9.67 -8.56 -23.16
C SER A 171 -11.02 -9.24 -22.90
N ALA A 172 -11.07 -10.25 -22.03
CA ALA A 172 -12.31 -10.93 -21.66
C ALA A 172 -13.26 -10.02 -20.87
N LEU A 173 -12.74 -9.18 -19.97
CA LEU A 173 -13.56 -8.20 -19.24
C LEU A 173 -14.01 -7.06 -20.15
N GLY A 174 -13.12 -6.58 -21.03
CA GLY A 174 -13.37 -5.53 -22.02
C GLY A 174 -13.57 -4.14 -21.40
N TRP A 175 -13.49 -3.13 -22.23
CA TRP A 175 -13.71 -1.71 -21.89
C TRP A 175 -14.31 -0.96 -23.09
N GLN A 176 -14.88 0.21 -22.85
CA GLN A 176 -15.44 1.08 -23.88
C GLN A 176 -14.55 2.31 -24.16
N GLU A 177 -13.71 2.68 -23.19
CA GLU A 177 -12.82 3.83 -23.29
C GLU A 177 -11.42 3.44 -22.79
N ALA A 178 -10.37 3.76 -23.56
CA ALA A 178 -8.98 3.68 -23.12
C ALA A 178 -8.46 5.06 -22.76
N VAL A 179 -7.79 5.16 -21.61
CA VAL A 179 -7.28 6.41 -21.03
C VAL A 179 -5.81 6.25 -20.69
N GLY A 180 -4.97 7.09 -21.26
CA GLY A 180 -3.57 7.24 -20.88
C GLY A 180 -3.41 8.19 -19.70
N SER A 181 -2.57 7.84 -18.74
CA SER A 181 -2.24 8.69 -17.59
C SER A 181 -0.74 8.97 -17.55
N SER A 182 -0.37 9.89 -16.69
CA SER A 182 1.01 10.31 -16.41
C SER A 182 1.74 11.08 -17.52
N GLY A 183 3.02 11.29 -17.27
CA GLY A 183 3.82 12.16 -18.12
C GLY A 183 4.20 11.57 -19.47
N SER A 184 4.19 10.23 -19.63
CA SER A 184 4.50 9.60 -20.91
C SER A 184 3.33 9.74 -21.89
N ALA A 185 2.10 9.45 -21.45
CA ALA A 185 0.91 9.62 -22.27
C ALA A 185 0.72 11.07 -22.70
N ARG A 186 0.84 12.03 -21.75
CA ARG A 186 0.72 13.46 -22.07
C ARG A 186 1.78 13.97 -23.03
N ALA A 187 3.04 13.49 -22.89
CA ALA A 187 4.11 13.90 -23.80
C ALA A 187 3.87 13.34 -25.22
N ILE A 188 3.45 12.08 -25.34
CA ILE A 188 3.12 11.47 -26.64
C ILE A 188 1.95 12.19 -27.28
N GLU A 189 0.85 12.45 -26.56
CA GLU A 189 -0.29 13.21 -27.09
C GLU A 189 0.11 14.59 -27.61
N ALA A 190 0.89 15.36 -26.81
CA ALA A 190 1.36 16.68 -27.21
C ALA A 190 2.19 16.61 -28.51
N ILE A 191 3.09 15.63 -28.61
CA ILE A 191 3.89 15.42 -29.83
C ILE A 191 2.99 15.07 -31.01
N LEU A 192 2.02 14.16 -30.85
CA LEU A 192 1.12 13.80 -31.96
C LEU A 192 0.31 14.99 -32.45
N ARG A 193 -0.21 15.80 -31.54
CA ARG A 193 -0.99 17.00 -31.87
C ARG A 193 -0.13 18.05 -32.57
N GLU A 194 1.04 18.37 -32.06
CA GLU A 194 1.89 19.41 -32.61
C GLU A 194 2.55 19.05 -33.95
N ASN A 195 2.66 17.76 -34.25
CA ASN A 195 3.13 17.29 -35.56
C ASN A 195 1.95 16.97 -36.53
N GLY A 196 0.70 17.20 -36.12
CA GLY A 196 -0.47 16.93 -36.98
C GLY A 196 -0.74 15.44 -37.20
N TYR A 197 -0.31 14.59 -36.25
CA TYR A 197 -0.52 13.13 -36.34
C TYR A 197 -1.84 12.68 -35.70
N ALA A 198 -2.41 13.50 -34.82
CA ALA A 198 -3.74 13.33 -34.24
C ALA A 198 -4.27 14.69 -33.80
N GLU A 199 -5.58 14.90 -33.91
CA GLU A 199 -6.26 16.12 -33.44
C GLU A 199 -6.33 16.15 -31.90
N SER A 200 -6.60 15.00 -31.27
CA SER A 200 -6.67 14.84 -29.83
C SER A 200 -6.46 13.39 -29.43
N GLY A 201 -5.90 13.19 -28.24
CA GLY A 201 -5.58 11.86 -27.72
C GLY A 201 -4.44 11.18 -28.50
N ILE A 202 -4.32 9.88 -28.29
CA ILE A 202 -3.30 9.05 -28.93
C ILE A 202 -4.04 8.04 -29.84
N THR A 203 -3.80 8.10 -31.14
CA THR A 203 -4.34 7.16 -32.11
C THR A 203 -3.27 6.14 -32.51
N ARG A 204 -3.70 4.95 -32.93
CA ARG A 204 -2.78 3.91 -33.44
C ARG A 204 -1.93 4.45 -34.57
N GLU A 205 -2.56 5.08 -35.57
CA GLU A 205 -1.87 5.65 -36.72
C GLU A 205 -0.88 6.76 -36.30
N GLY A 206 -1.30 7.68 -35.41
CA GLY A 206 -0.42 8.73 -34.90
C GLY A 206 0.79 8.18 -34.18
N LEU A 207 0.60 7.13 -33.38
CA LEU A 207 1.68 6.45 -32.66
C LEU A 207 2.67 5.77 -33.62
N GLU A 208 2.17 5.15 -34.69
CA GLU A 208 3.00 4.55 -35.76
C GLU A 208 3.81 5.60 -36.53
N ARG A 209 3.21 6.77 -36.78
CA ARG A 209 3.90 7.91 -37.39
C ARG A 209 5.01 8.45 -36.48
N LEU A 210 4.75 8.61 -35.19
CA LEU A 210 5.78 9.01 -34.21
C LEU A 210 6.90 7.98 -34.13
N ARG A 211 6.56 6.69 -34.07
CA ARG A 211 7.54 5.61 -34.09
C ARG A 211 8.46 5.68 -35.33
N SER A 212 7.86 5.91 -36.50
CA SER A 212 8.59 6.06 -37.76
C SER A 212 9.49 7.31 -37.77
N LEU A 213 9.01 8.41 -37.21
CA LEU A 213 9.78 9.65 -37.04
C LEU A 213 11.01 9.43 -36.17
N LEU A 214 10.87 8.73 -35.04
CA LEU A 214 11.97 8.40 -34.13
C LEU A 214 13.03 7.55 -34.83
N LEU A 215 12.60 6.54 -35.61
CA LEU A 215 13.51 5.69 -36.38
C LEU A 215 14.23 6.46 -37.49
N LYS A 216 13.56 7.44 -38.12
CA LYS A 216 14.15 8.27 -39.17
C LYS A 216 15.24 9.21 -38.61
N HIS A 217 15.01 9.76 -37.41
CA HIS A 217 15.96 10.67 -36.77
C HIS A 217 17.02 9.96 -35.93
N GLU A 218 16.88 8.68 -35.68
CA GLU A 218 17.75 7.85 -34.82
C GLU A 218 17.97 8.41 -33.39
N ARG A 219 17.36 9.54 -33.04
CA ARG A 219 17.40 10.18 -31.74
C ARG A 219 16.11 11.00 -31.49
N ALA A 220 15.71 11.07 -30.21
CA ALA A 220 14.64 11.94 -29.78
C ALA A 220 15.23 13.36 -29.53
N ASP A 221 15.24 14.20 -30.56
CA ASP A 221 15.78 15.57 -30.49
C ASP A 221 14.61 16.58 -30.43
N PRO A 222 14.48 17.36 -29.33
CA PRO A 222 13.47 18.40 -29.19
C PRO A 222 13.49 19.48 -30.28
N ARG A 223 14.62 19.71 -30.93
CA ARG A 223 14.74 20.65 -32.02
C ARG A 223 14.15 20.15 -33.34
N ARG A 224 13.89 18.84 -33.44
CA ARG A 224 13.38 18.19 -34.65
C ARG A 224 11.99 17.61 -34.49
N ILE A 225 11.51 17.48 -33.26
CA ILE A 225 10.23 16.89 -32.92
C ILE A 225 9.42 17.91 -32.14
N ALA A 226 8.41 18.49 -32.76
CA ALA A 226 7.53 19.47 -32.12
C ALA A 226 6.81 18.83 -30.92
N GLY A 227 6.61 19.59 -29.85
CA GLY A 227 5.99 19.10 -28.61
C GLY A 227 6.90 18.26 -27.70
N LEU A 228 8.09 17.88 -28.15
CA LEU A 228 9.05 17.16 -27.32
C LEU A 228 9.86 18.12 -26.45
N THR A 229 9.82 17.94 -25.13
CA THR A 229 10.64 18.72 -24.19
C THR A 229 11.97 18.02 -23.88
N GLU A 230 13.00 18.79 -23.53
CA GLU A 230 14.32 18.26 -23.13
C GLU A 230 14.24 17.22 -22.01
N SER A 231 13.35 17.46 -21.04
CA SER A 231 13.16 16.53 -19.91
C SER A 231 12.56 15.18 -20.33
N ARG A 232 11.91 15.10 -21.48
CA ARG A 232 11.24 13.91 -22.01
C ARG A 232 12.04 13.18 -23.09
N ALA A 233 12.97 13.85 -23.75
CA ALA A 233 13.75 13.28 -24.85
C ALA A 233 14.40 11.92 -24.49
N ALA A 234 15.06 11.85 -23.35
CA ALA A 234 15.77 10.65 -22.92
C ALA A 234 14.86 9.43 -22.62
N VAL A 235 13.57 9.65 -22.37
CA VAL A 235 12.63 8.58 -21.95
C VAL A 235 11.53 8.31 -22.98
N LEU A 236 11.45 9.11 -24.03
CA LEU A 236 10.45 8.99 -25.09
C LEU A 236 10.54 7.64 -25.84
N PRO A 237 11.74 7.13 -26.23
CA PRO A 237 11.83 5.88 -26.98
C PRO A 237 11.25 4.69 -26.23
N GLY A 238 11.57 4.56 -24.95
CA GLY A 238 11.02 3.53 -24.09
C GLY A 238 9.51 3.65 -23.89
N GLY A 239 9.01 4.88 -23.70
CA GLY A 239 7.57 5.15 -23.60
C GLY A 239 6.81 4.80 -24.88
N VAL A 240 7.33 5.15 -26.06
CA VAL A 240 6.74 4.82 -27.35
C VAL A 240 6.75 3.31 -27.60
N ALA A 241 7.85 2.61 -27.31
CA ALA A 241 7.94 1.16 -27.46
C ALA A 241 6.91 0.42 -26.59
N ILE A 242 6.77 0.83 -25.32
CA ILE A 242 5.78 0.26 -24.40
C ILE A 242 4.37 0.52 -24.91
N LEU A 243 4.06 1.78 -25.23
CA LEU A 243 2.70 2.14 -25.66
C LEU A 243 2.31 1.48 -26.98
N SER A 244 3.25 1.36 -27.93
CA SER A 244 3.03 0.62 -29.20
C SER A 244 2.68 -0.84 -28.94
N ALA A 245 3.40 -1.50 -28.02
CA ALA A 245 3.11 -2.88 -27.63
C ALA A 245 1.74 -2.99 -26.94
N VAL A 246 1.35 -2.04 -26.09
CA VAL A 246 0.03 -1.97 -25.43
C VAL A 246 -1.08 -1.84 -26.46
N PHE A 247 -0.97 -0.90 -27.43
CA PHE A 247 -1.95 -0.70 -28.49
C PHE A 247 -2.15 -1.95 -29.33
N GLN A 248 -1.06 -2.65 -29.66
CA GLN A 248 -1.14 -3.90 -30.42
C GLN A 248 -1.75 -5.04 -29.59
N ALA A 249 -1.26 -5.27 -28.37
CA ALA A 249 -1.67 -6.40 -27.54
C ALA A 249 -3.14 -6.32 -27.08
N LEU A 250 -3.62 -5.10 -26.82
CA LEU A 250 -5.01 -4.85 -26.34
C LEU A 250 -5.93 -4.34 -27.44
N ALA A 251 -5.49 -4.33 -28.70
CA ALA A 251 -6.27 -3.87 -29.87
C ALA A 251 -6.87 -2.47 -29.68
N ILE A 252 -6.10 -1.54 -29.09
CA ILE A 252 -6.54 -0.17 -28.86
C ILE A 252 -6.40 0.63 -30.17
N GLU A 253 -7.48 1.30 -30.61
CA GLU A 253 -7.45 2.19 -31.77
C GLU A 253 -7.21 3.65 -31.36
N ARG A 254 -7.78 4.03 -30.22
CA ARG A 254 -7.68 5.39 -29.68
C ARG A 254 -7.63 5.36 -28.16
N MET A 255 -6.84 6.27 -27.60
CA MET A 255 -6.68 6.48 -26.16
C MET A 255 -6.81 7.98 -25.86
N THR A 256 -7.72 8.35 -24.97
CA THR A 256 -7.78 9.71 -24.41
C THR A 256 -6.68 9.89 -23.35
N VAL A 257 -6.39 11.13 -22.96
CA VAL A 257 -5.35 11.40 -21.96
C VAL A 257 -5.94 12.16 -20.78
N SER A 258 -5.61 11.70 -19.58
CA SER A 258 -6.06 12.27 -18.32
C SER A 258 -4.98 13.16 -17.68
N GLU A 259 -5.40 14.26 -17.08
CA GLU A 259 -4.58 15.07 -16.16
C GLU A 259 -4.42 14.40 -14.78
N GLY A 260 -5.41 13.58 -14.41
CA GLY A 260 -5.38 12.80 -13.18
C GLY A 260 -4.36 11.66 -13.24
N ALA A 261 -3.68 11.44 -12.13
CA ALA A 261 -2.66 10.40 -11.97
C ALA A 261 -2.53 10.04 -10.49
N LEU A 262 -1.52 9.23 -10.12
CA LEU A 262 -1.24 8.78 -8.76
C LEU A 262 -1.39 9.88 -7.70
N ARG A 263 -0.80 11.05 -7.91
CA ARG A 263 -0.85 12.16 -6.95
C ARG A 263 -2.28 12.59 -6.61
N HIS A 264 -3.16 12.69 -7.60
CA HIS A 264 -4.55 13.03 -7.38
C HIS A 264 -5.29 11.92 -6.63
N GLY A 265 -5.03 10.66 -6.97
CA GLY A 265 -5.58 9.51 -6.26
C GLY A 265 -5.16 9.45 -4.80
N VAL A 266 -3.90 9.75 -4.49
CA VAL A 266 -3.41 9.84 -3.11
C VAL A 266 -4.15 10.93 -2.32
N LEU A 267 -4.41 12.08 -2.93
CA LEU A 267 -5.17 13.16 -2.30
C LEU A 267 -6.64 12.77 -2.05
N TYR A 268 -7.30 12.14 -3.03
CA TYR A 268 -8.68 11.67 -2.85
C TYR A 268 -8.80 10.54 -1.82
N ASP A 269 -7.85 9.62 -1.80
CA ASP A 269 -7.78 8.55 -0.79
C ASP A 269 -7.57 9.13 0.62
N LEU A 270 -6.69 10.12 0.76
CA LEU A 270 -6.49 10.84 2.03
C LEU A 270 -7.79 11.52 2.49
N LEU A 271 -8.51 12.19 1.60
CA LEU A 271 -9.81 12.78 1.89
C LEU A 271 -10.86 11.73 2.28
N GLY A 272 -10.83 10.54 1.66
CA GLY A 272 -11.68 9.41 2.01
C GLY A 272 -11.42 8.91 3.44
N ARG A 273 -10.15 8.78 3.83
CA ARG A 273 -9.76 8.39 5.20
C ARG A 273 -10.32 9.36 6.26
N VAL A 274 -10.24 10.66 6.00
CA VAL A 274 -10.76 11.70 6.90
C VAL A 274 -12.29 11.67 6.96
N ARG A 275 -12.99 11.29 5.88
CA ARG A 275 -14.46 11.26 5.77
C ARG A 275 -15.09 9.91 6.11
N HIS A 276 -14.39 9.02 6.80
CA HIS A 276 -14.85 7.67 7.18
C HIS A 276 -15.21 6.74 6.01
N ALA A 277 -14.71 7.01 4.81
CA ALA A 277 -14.78 6.14 3.64
C ALA A 277 -13.43 5.42 3.41
N ASP A 278 -12.89 4.82 4.49
CA ASP A 278 -11.57 4.19 4.46
C ASP A 278 -11.62 2.86 3.68
N MET A 279 -10.89 2.78 2.58
CA MET A 279 -10.78 1.55 1.77
C MET A 279 -10.28 0.35 2.56
N ARG A 280 -9.50 0.56 3.62
CA ARG A 280 -8.97 -0.53 4.47
C ARG A 280 -10.10 -1.30 5.15
N GLU A 281 -11.19 -0.62 5.57
CA GLU A 281 -12.37 -1.28 6.12
C GLU A 281 -13.05 -2.21 5.09
N ALA A 282 -13.19 -1.76 3.85
CA ALA A 282 -13.74 -2.58 2.78
C ALA A 282 -12.85 -3.80 2.50
N THR A 283 -11.53 -3.63 2.52
CA THR A 283 -10.55 -4.71 2.36
C THR A 283 -10.64 -5.72 3.49
N VAL A 284 -10.70 -5.29 4.75
CA VAL A 284 -10.86 -6.18 5.91
C VAL A 284 -12.16 -6.99 5.79
N ALA A 285 -13.28 -6.33 5.48
CA ALA A 285 -14.55 -7.01 5.28
C ALA A 285 -14.51 -8.02 4.11
N GLN A 286 -13.82 -7.69 3.03
CA GLN A 286 -13.62 -8.62 1.90
C GLN A 286 -12.79 -9.83 2.31
N PHE A 287 -11.70 -9.65 3.06
CA PHE A 287 -10.85 -10.75 3.55
C PHE A 287 -11.61 -11.66 4.51
N MET A 288 -12.40 -11.10 5.42
CA MET A 288 -13.26 -11.90 6.30
C MET A 288 -14.17 -12.82 5.50
N ARG A 289 -14.83 -12.30 4.45
CA ARG A 289 -15.69 -13.11 3.57
C ARG A 289 -14.89 -14.15 2.78
N ARG A 290 -13.78 -13.74 2.16
CA ARG A 290 -12.93 -14.61 1.31
C ARG A 290 -12.38 -15.81 2.08
N TYR A 291 -12.02 -15.62 3.33
CA TYR A 291 -11.39 -16.62 4.19
C TYR A 291 -12.38 -17.21 5.23
N HIS A 292 -13.69 -16.99 5.02
CA HIS A 292 -14.76 -17.57 5.83
C HIS A 292 -14.58 -17.36 7.34
N VAL A 293 -14.21 -16.16 7.76
CA VAL A 293 -14.05 -15.82 9.17
C VAL A 293 -15.39 -15.88 9.88
N ASP A 294 -15.42 -16.50 11.07
CA ASP A 294 -16.55 -16.46 11.99
C ASP A 294 -16.74 -15.01 12.49
N ALA A 295 -17.67 -14.28 11.86
CA ALA A 295 -17.88 -12.86 12.15
C ALA A 295 -18.33 -12.60 13.60
N PRO A 296 -19.24 -13.39 14.22
CA PRO A 296 -19.55 -13.26 15.65
C PRO A 296 -18.32 -13.42 16.54
N GLN A 297 -17.46 -14.41 16.26
CA GLN A 297 -16.24 -14.62 17.04
C GLN A 297 -15.23 -13.46 16.86
N ALA A 298 -15.02 -13.03 15.64
CA ALA A 298 -14.15 -11.89 15.35
C ALA A 298 -14.62 -10.61 16.07
N GLU A 299 -15.93 -10.41 16.16
CA GLU A 299 -16.51 -9.27 16.87
C GLU A 299 -16.32 -9.37 18.40
N ARG A 300 -16.47 -10.57 19.01
CA ARG A 300 -16.14 -10.78 20.43
C ARG A 300 -14.70 -10.44 20.73
N VAL A 301 -13.76 -10.97 19.92
CA VAL A 301 -12.33 -10.68 20.08
C VAL A 301 -12.06 -9.19 19.89
N ARG A 302 -12.67 -8.55 18.88
CA ARG A 302 -12.52 -7.12 18.63
C ARG A 302 -12.99 -6.27 19.80
N ALA A 303 -14.17 -6.58 20.35
CA ALA A 303 -14.74 -5.83 21.47
C ALA A 303 -13.84 -5.89 22.71
N ILE A 304 -13.43 -7.10 23.12
CA ILE A 304 -12.56 -7.31 24.29
C ILE A 304 -11.17 -6.68 24.04
N ALA A 305 -10.60 -6.84 22.86
CA ALA A 305 -9.29 -6.26 22.54
C ALA A 305 -9.33 -4.72 22.59
N THR A 306 -10.40 -4.13 22.07
CA THR A 306 -10.58 -2.67 22.08
C THR A 306 -10.73 -2.13 23.51
N GLU A 307 -11.51 -2.79 24.37
CA GLU A 307 -11.64 -2.42 25.78
C GLU A 307 -10.30 -2.49 26.53
N LEU A 308 -9.53 -3.55 26.31
CA LEU A 308 -8.18 -3.69 26.88
C LEU A 308 -7.23 -2.60 26.40
N HIS A 309 -7.25 -2.29 25.11
CA HIS A 309 -6.43 -1.22 24.56
C HIS A 309 -6.79 0.14 25.16
N ASP A 310 -8.08 0.44 25.23
CA ASP A 310 -8.57 1.71 25.77
C ASP A 310 -8.19 1.86 27.27
N ALA A 311 -8.22 0.75 28.03
CA ALA A 311 -7.73 0.73 29.43
C ALA A 311 -6.20 0.92 29.54
N LEU A 312 -5.42 0.35 28.63
CA LEU A 312 -3.96 0.50 28.61
C LEU A 312 -3.52 1.90 28.15
N ALA A 313 -4.30 2.54 27.30
CA ALA A 313 -4.07 3.89 26.78
C ALA A 313 -4.60 5.00 27.68
N GLU A 314 -5.18 4.68 28.84
CA GLU A 314 -5.73 5.67 29.75
C GLU A 314 -4.64 6.67 30.19
N GLY A 315 -4.92 7.96 30.02
CA GLY A 315 -3.95 9.03 30.32
C GLY A 315 -2.90 9.29 29.23
N GLN A 316 -2.91 8.57 28.12
CA GLN A 316 -2.03 8.80 26.97
C GLN A 316 -2.74 9.64 25.87
N PRO A 317 -1.99 10.30 24.98
CA PRO A 317 -2.57 10.92 23.79
C PRO A 317 -3.35 9.88 22.96
N LYS A 318 -4.49 10.29 22.37
CA LYS A 318 -5.28 9.41 21.51
C LYS A 318 -4.47 8.94 20.30
N ASP A 319 -4.41 7.63 20.10
CA ASP A 319 -3.83 6.98 18.93
C ASP A 319 -4.91 6.15 18.21
N ASP A 320 -5.75 6.85 17.45
CA ASP A 320 -6.82 6.22 16.68
C ASP A 320 -6.27 5.25 15.60
N ALA A 321 -5.06 5.48 15.10
CA ALA A 321 -4.43 4.61 14.11
C ALA A 321 -4.06 3.24 14.70
N SER A 322 -3.48 3.19 15.88
CA SER A 322 -3.17 1.94 16.57
C SER A 322 -4.44 1.22 17.03
N ARG A 323 -5.46 1.96 17.48
CA ARG A 323 -6.76 1.39 17.82
C ARG A 323 -7.44 0.72 16.61
N LEU A 324 -7.42 1.35 15.45
CA LEU A 324 -7.92 0.76 14.19
C LEU A 324 -7.09 -0.46 13.78
N MET A 325 -5.76 -0.40 13.88
CA MET A 325 -4.88 -1.52 13.59
C MET A 325 -5.23 -2.75 14.43
N LEU A 326 -5.51 -2.57 15.71
CA LEU A 326 -5.95 -3.64 16.62
C LEU A 326 -7.30 -4.23 16.18
N GLN A 327 -8.26 -3.37 15.82
CA GLN A 327 -9.58 -3.82 15.35
C GLN A 327 -9.49 -4.66 14.08
N TRP A 328 -8.63 -4.27 13.13
CA TRP A 328 -8.37 -5.07 11.93
C TRP A 328 -7.64 -6.37 12.27
N ALA A 329 -6.66 -6.34 13.19
CA ALA A 329 -5.95 -7.53 13.62
C ALA A 329 -6.89 -8.54 14.27
N ALA A 330 -7.82 -8.10 15.13
CA ALA A 330 -8.81 -8.95 15.76
C ALA A 330 -9.75 -9.63 14.75
N ARG A 331 -10.20 -8.87 13.75
CA ARG A 331 -11.09 -9.37 12.69
C ARG A 331 -10.41 -10.34 11.72
N LEU A 332 -9.09 -10.21 11.54
CA LEU A 332 -8.30 -11.00 10.58
C LEU A 332 -7.43 -12.08 11.25
N ALA A 333 -7.46 -12.20 12.59
CA ALA A 333 -6.65 -13.14 13.33
C ALA A 333 -6.85 -14.60 12.88
N GLU A 334 -8.06 -14.98 12.53
CA GLU A 334 -8.44 -16.35 12.20
C GLU A 334 -8.53 -16.66 10.70
N ILE A 335 -8.14 -15.77 9.78
CA ILE A 335 -8.20 -16.03 8.33
C ILE A 335 -7.40 -17.28 7.91
N GLY A 336 -6.38 -17.63 8.65
CA GLY A 336 -5.55 -18.82 8.40
C GLY A 336 -6.24 -20.14 8.73
N LEU A 337 -7.38 -20.14 9.44
CA LEU A 337 -8.19 -21.35 9.65
C LEU A 337 -8.71 -21.96 8.35
N SER A 338 -8.92 -21.14 7.33
CA SER A 338 -9.27 -21.59 5.98
C SER A 338 -8.17 -22.40 5.29
N ILE A 339 -6.93 -22.35 5.79
CA ILE A 339 -5.79 -23.10 5.29
C ILE A 339 -5.57 -24.35 6.14
N ALA A 340 -5.36 -24.17 7.47
CA ALA A 340 -5.22 -25.27 8.41
C ALA A 340 -5.46 -24.79 9.85
N HIS A 341 -6.06 -25.68 10.68
CA HIS A 341 -6.25 -25.37 12.11
C HIS A 341 -4.92 -25.34 12.86
N ALA A 342 -3.98 -26.22 12.51
CA ALA A 342 -2.65 -26.24 13.10
C ALA A 342 -1.88 -24.97 12.70
N GLN A 343 -1.39 -24.24 13.70
CA GLN A 343 -0.60 -23.01 13.49
C GLN A 343 -1.30 -21.93 12.63
N TYR A 344 -2.63 -21.87 12.64
CA TYR A 344 -3.40 -20.92 11.81
C TYR A 344 -2.91 -19.46 11.92
N HIS A 345 -2.43 -19.03 13.08
CA HIS A 345 -1.85 -17.69 13.25
C HIS A 345 -0.65 -17.42 12.34
N LYS A 346 0.13 -18.46 11.98
CA LYS A 346 1.22 -18.32 11.00
C LYS A 346 0.67 -18.21 9.58
N HIS A 347 -0.38 -18.97 9.28
CA HIS A 347 -1.06 -18.88 7.99
C HIS A 347 -1.75 -17.52 7.82
N SER A 348 -2.41 -17.02 8.88
CA SER A 348 -2.99 -15.67 8.90
C SER A 348 -1.91 -14.61 8.60
N ALA A 349 -0.80 -14.64 9.33
CA ALA A 349 0.29 -13.70 9.13
C ALA A 349 0.90 -13.80 7.72
N TYR A 350 1.07 -14.99 7.17
CA TYR A 350 1.56 -15.19 5.81
C TYR A 350 0.63 -14.56 4.77
N VAL A 351 -0.68 -14.81 4.87
CA VAL A 351 -1.67 -14.20 3.98
C VAL A 351 -1.62 -12.69 4.07
N LEU A 352 -1.64 -12.13 5.28
CA LEU A 352 -1.57 -10.68 5.50
C LEU A 352 -0.28 -10.05 4.98
N SER A 353 0.84 -10.75 5.04
CA SER A 353 2.13 -10.22 4.54
C SER A 353 2.23 -10.22 3.01
N ASN A 354 1.53 -11.14 2.31
CA ASN A 354 1.78 -11.42 0.91
C ASN A 354 0.59 -11.17 -0.02
N ALA A 355 -0.64 -11.07 0.51
CA ALA A 355 -1.81 -10.79 -0.30
C ALA A 355 -1.88 -9.31 -0.70
N ASP A 356 -2.57 -9.03 -1.80
CA ASP A 356 -2.92 -7.66 -2.16
C ASP A 356 -4.03 -7.15 -1.24
N MET A 357 -3.73 -6.10 -0.47
CA MET A 357 -4.65 -5.48 0.48
C MET A 357 -4.87 -4.00 0.09
N PRO A 358 -5.86 -3.70 -0.76
CA PRO A 358 -6.17 -2.34 -1.17
C PRO A 358 -6.36 -1.39 0.02
N GLY A 359 -5.79 -0.19 -0.06
CA GLY A 359 -5.81 0.80 1.02
C GLY A 359 -4.67 0.66 2.03
N PHE A 360 -4.08 -0.52 2.19
CA PHE A 360 -2.94 -0.73 3.08
C PHE A 360 -1.62 -0.43 2.40
N SER A 361 -0.75 0.32 3.06
CA SER A 361 0.66 0.38 2.70
C SER A 361 1.37 -0.94 3.07
N ARG A 362 2.52 -1.21 2.45
CA ARG A 362 3.32 -2.38 2.83
C ARG A 362 3.74 -2.38 4.30
N MET A 363 4.00 -1.22 4.87
CA MET A 363 4.39 -1.08 6.28
C MET A 363 3.23 -1.44 7.21
N GLU A 364 2.02 -0.91 6.94
CA GLU A 364 0.81 -1.25 7.68
C GLU A 364 0.49 -2.74 7.56
N GLN A 365 0.60 -3.29 6.36
CA GLN A 365 0.35 -4.70 6.08
C GLN A 365 1.32 -5.61 6.87
N GLN A 366 2.60 -5.26 6.91
CA GLN A 366 3.60 -5.98 7.70
C GLN A 366 3.40 -5.82 9.20
N ARG A 367 3.01 -4.62 9.67
CA ARG A 367 2.67 -4.37 11.08
C ARG A 367 1.49 -5.23 11.50
N LEU A 368 0.41 -5.22 10.72
CA LEU A 368 -0.78 -6.04 10.93
C LEU A 368 -0.43 -7.53 11.00
N ALA A 369 0.37 -8.01 10.05
CA ALA A 369 0.80 -9.40 10.00
C ALA A 369 1.63 -9.81 11.24
N ARG A 370 2.50 -8.94 11.75
CA ARG A 370 3.30 -9.20 12.96
C ARG A 370 2.43 -9.28 14.21
N ILE A 371 1.49 -8.35 14.37
CA ILE A 371 0.52 -8.37 15.48
C ILE A 371 -0.30 -9.67 15.43
N VAL A 372 -0.81 -10.03 14.27
CA VAL A 372 -1.55 -11.28 14.07
C VAL A 372 -0.65 -12.51 14.27
N LEU A 373 0.61 -12.50 13.84
CA LEU A 373 1.54 -13.59 14.15
C LEU A 373 1.72 -13.78 15.66
N ALA A 374 1.79 -12.69 16.40
CA ALA A 374 2.04 -12.68 17.83
C ALA A 374 0.86 -13.12 18.69
N HIS A 375 -0.39 -13.07 18.18
CA HIS A 375 -1.60 -13.27 19.00
C HIS A 375 -1.72 -14.68 19.63
N ARG A 376 -0.92 -15.64 19.21
CA ARG A 376 -0.95 -17.03 19.74
C ARG A 376 0.44 -17.66 19.72
N GLY A 377 0.68 -18.57 20.67
CA GLY A 377 1.93 -19.33 20.81
C GLY A 377 3.09 -18.50 21.35
N LYS A 378 4.32 -18.97 21.16
CA LYS A 378 5.53 -18.35 21.75
C LYS A 378 5.76 -16.94 21.19
N LEU A 379 6.03 -15.96 22.05
CA LEU A 379 6.34 -14.58 21.69
C LEU A 379 7.76 -14.39 21.14
N SER A 380 8.69 -15.30 21.45
CA SER A 380 10.06 -15.26 20.94
C SER A 380 10.16 -15.19 19.41
N LYS A 381 9.14 -15.68 18.69
CA LYS A 381 9.07 -15.62 17.22
C LYS A 381 8.94 -14.21 16.61
N VAL A 382 8.54 -13.23 17.43
CA VAL A 382 8.39 -11.83 17.04
C VAL A 382 9.28 -10.87 17.83
N GLN A 383 10.11 -11.38 18.73
CA GLN A 383 10.96 -10.56 19.59
C GLN A 383 11.90 -9.66 18.79
N ASP A 384 12.50 -10.19 17.71
CA ASP A 384 13.41 -9.47 16.84
C ASP A 384 12.69 -8.81 15.62
N ALA A 385 11.36 -8.80 15.62
CA ALA A 385 10.59 -8.29 14.49
C ALA A 385 10.45 -6.75 14.48
N GLY A 386 11.07 -6.04 15.42
CA GLY A 386 11.04 -4.58 15.51
C GLY A 386 9.67 -4.03 15.92
N LEU A 387 8.99 -4.73 16.84
CA LEU A 387 7.79 -4.24 17.52
C LEU A 387 8.20 -3.17 18.55
N ASP A 388 7.51 -2.05 18.56
CA ASP A 388 7.67 -0.98 19.57
C ASP A 388 6.74 -1.17 20.78
N GLY A 389 6.80 -0.24 21.75
CA GLY A 389 5.98 -0.31 22.94
C GLY A 389 4.47 -0.30 22.63
N THR A 390 4.04 0.48 21.65
CA THR A 390 2.64 0.52 21.19
C THR A 390 2.23 -0.81 20.57
N ASP A 391 3.07 -1.40 19.73
CA ASP A 391 2.80 -2.71 19.13
C ASP A 391 2.65 -3.80 20.19
N TRP A 392 3.46 -3.76 21.26
CA TRP A 392 3.34 -4.72 22.38
C TRP A 392 2.03 -4.56 23.14
N MET A 393 1.49 -3.33 23.27
CA MET A 393 0.15 -3.11 23.81
C MET A 393 -0.92 -3.77 22.94
N LEU A 394 -0.84 -3.61 21.61
CA LEU A 394 -1.78 -4.25 20.67
C LEU A 394 -1.69 -5.77 20.72
N VAL A 395 -0.48 -6.32 20.78
CA VAL A 395 -0.24 -7.77 20.91
C VAL A 395 -0.84 -8.27 22.22
N PHE A 396 -0.60 -7.59 23.36
CA PHE A 396 -1.17 -7.97 24.65
C PHE A 396 -2.70 -7.99 24.59
N ALA A 397 -3.33 -6.89 24.14
CA ALA A 397 -4.77 -6.76 24.06
C ALA A 397 -5.39 -7.88 23.18
N LEU A 398 -4.79 -8.17 22.01
CA LEU A 398 -5.28 -9.20 21.12
C LEU A 398 -5.11 -10.62 21.70
N ARG A 399 -4.00 -10.90 22.37
CA ARG A 399 -3.74 -12.20 23.02
C ARG A 399 -4.75 -12.49 24.13
N ILE A 400 -4.90 -11.53 25.04
CA ILE A 400 -5.85 -11.68 26.16
C ILE A 400 -7.28 -11.80 25.63
N ALA A 401 -7.68 -10.97 24.65
CA ALA A 401 -9.00 -11.07 24.03
C ALA A 401 -9.26 -12.45 23.41
N THR A 402 -8.27 -13.00 22.70
CA THR A 402 -8.37 -14.34 22.10
C THR A 402 -8.47 -15.43 23.15
N LEU A 403 -7.76 -15.31 24.28
CA LEU A 403 -7.87 -16.25 25.41
C LEU A 403 -9.26 -16.21 26.06
N LEU A 404 -9.77 -15.01 26.34
CA LEU A 404 -11.07 -14.82 26.98
C LEU A 404 -12.23 -15.25 26.07
N ALA A 405 -12.14 -15.01 24.76
CA ALA A 405 -13.15 -15.39 23.78
C ALA A 405 -13.02 -16.84 23.26
N ARG A 406 -12.17 -17.68 23.86
CA ARG A 406 -11.83 -19.02 23.36
C ARG A 406 -13.01 -19.99 23.29
N SER A 407 -13.99 -19.84 24.17
CA SER A 407 -15.19 -20.68 24.19
C SER A 407 -16.12 -20.47 23.00
N ARG A 408 -15.94 -19.39 22.23
CA ARG A 408 -16.82 -18.96 21.13
C ARG A 408 -18.29 -18.74 21.55
N THR A 409 -18.51 -18.49 22.83
CA THR A 409 -19.81 -18.18 23.41
C THR A 409 -19.79 -16.78 23.99
N ASP A 410 -20.97 -16.21 24.25
CA ASP A 410 -21.11 -14.89 24.87
C ASP A 410 -20.84 -15.01 26.38
N ILE A 411 -19.55 -15.04 26.75
CA ILE A 411 -19.13 -14.97 28.16
C ILE A 411 -19.28 -13.52 28.62
N ARG A 412 -19.88 -13.34 29.78
CA ARG A 412 -19.85 -12.04 30.46
C ARG A 412 -18.44 -11.84 31.02
N VAL A 413 -17.61 -11.16 30.25
CA VAL A 413 -16.31 -10.68 30.72
C VAL A 413 -16.57 -9.47 31.62
N PRO A 414 -16.03 -9.41 32.84
CA PRO A 414 -16.17 -8.23 33.68
C PRO A 414 -15.45 -7.04 33.04
N HIS A 415 -15.79 -5.82 33.45
CA HIS A 415 -15.09 -4.63 32.99
C HIS A 415 -13.58 -4.80 33.20
N LEU A 416 -12.81 -4.74 32.11
CA LEU A 416 -11.40 -5.06 32.11
C LEU A 416 -10.56 -3.84 32.52
N LYS A 417 -9.73 -4.00 33.55
CA LYS A 417 -8.75 -2.99 33.93
C LYS A 417 -7.36 -3.54 33.65
N ALA A 418 -6.65 -2.89 32.76
CA ALA A 418 -5.30 -3.23 32.41
C ALA A 418 -4.38 -2.02 32.60
N SER A 419 -3.13 -2.25 32.91
CA SER A 419 -2.09 -1.23 32.98
C SER A 419 -0.78 -1.77 32.46
N MET A 420 0.05 -0.88 31.94
CA MET A 420 1.39 -1.17 31.46
C MET A 420 2.38 -0.24 32.17
N ASP A 421 3.53 -0.80 32.56
CA ASP A 421 4.70 -0.08 33.07
C ASP A 421 5.98 -0.59 32.39
N GLU A 422 7.14 -0.11 32.80
CA GLU A 422 8.44 -0.55 32.27
C GLU A 422 8.70 -2.05 32.42
N ALA A 423 8.11 -2.69 33.44
CA ALA A 423 8.28 -4.11 33.71
C ALA A 423 7.34 -4.99 32.88
N GLY A 424 6.21 -4.45 32.37
CA GLY A 424 5.25 -5.20 31.58
C GLY A 424 3.80 -4.85 31.86
N PHE A 425 2.93 -5.87 31.93
CA PHE A 425 1.46 -5.71 31.94
C PHE A 425 0.86 -6.25 33.24
N ALA A 426 -0.21 -5.60 33.68
CA ALA A 426 -1.07 -6.11 34.75
C ALA A 426 -2.54 -6.08 34.30
N LEU A 427 -3.23 -7.21 34.50
CA LEU A 427 -4.67 -7.35 34.24
C LEU A 427 -5.39 -7.55 35.58
N ARG A 428 -6.35 -6.72 35.89
CA ARG A 428 -7.13 -6.78 37.12
C ARG A 428 -8.49 -7.38 36.84
N LEU A 429 -8.83 -8.48 37.55
CA LEU A 429 -10.08 -9.22 37.41
C LEU A 429 -10.70 -9.48 38.80
N PRO A 430 -12.04 -9.50 38.92
CA PRO A 430 -12.70 -9.93 40.16
C PRO A 430 -12.29 -11.36 40.55
N GLN A 431 -12.01 -11.60 41.84
CA GLN A 431 -11.69 -12.94 42.32
C GLN A 431 -12.84 -13.90 42.07
N SER A 432 -14.09 -13.47 42.31
CA SER A 432 -15.28 -14.27 42.03
C SER A 432 -15.35 -14.74 40.58
N TRP A 433 -14.98 -13.85 39.62
CA TRP A 433 -14.96 -14.24 38.20
C TRP A 433 -13.88 -15.29 37.89
N LEU A 434 -12.70 -15.17 38.49
CA LEU A 434 -11.61 -16.14 38.31
C LEU A 434 -12.02 -17.50 38.88
N ASP A 435 -12.69 -17.53 40.03
CA ASP A 435 -13.18 -18.76 40.67
C ASP A 435 -14.27 -19.44 39.82
N ASP A 436 -15.16 -18.66 39.23
CA ASP A 436 -16.23 -19.13 38.33
C ASP A 436 -15.74 -19.57 36.94
N ASN A 437 -14.52 -19.13 36.55
CA ASN A 437 -13.92 -19.40 35.22
C ASN A 437 -12.52 -20.00 35.31
N PRO A 438 -12.37 -21.18 35.96
CA PRO A 438 -11.02 -21.75 36.27
C PRO A 438 -10.18 -22.04 35.03
N LEU A 439 -10.79 -22.41 33.87
CA LEU A 439 -10.06 -22.63 32.63
C LEU A 439 -9.49 -21.33 32.05
N SER A 440 -10.20 -20.22 32.23
CA SER A 440 -9.70 -18.90 31.81
C SER A 440 -8.60 -18.41 32.76
N ALA A 441 -8.72 -18.66 34.06
CA ALA A 441 -7.70 -18.33 35.05
C ALA A 441 -6.38 -19.08 34.76
N ASP A 442 -6.43 -20.40 34.56
CA ASP A 442 -5.27 -21.22 34.19
C ASP A 442 -4.63 -20.76 32.88
N ALA A 443 -5.44 -20.42 31.86
CA ALA A 443 -4.94 -19.94 30.60
C ALA A 443 -4.20 -18.58 30.74
N LEU A 444 -4.69 -17.68 31.60
CA LEU A 444 -4.05 -16.40 31.89
C LEU A 444 -2.72 -16.58 32.67
N GLU A 445 -2.67 -17.53 33.63
CA GLU A 445 -1.44 -17.86 34.32
C GLU A 445 -0.40 -18.48 33.37
N SER A 446 -0.83 -19.39 32.51
CA SER A 446 0.01 -20.00 31.47
C SER A 446 0.56 -18.92 30.49
N GLU A 447 -0.26 -17.91 30.15
CA GLU A 447 0.14 -16.80 29.29
C GLU A 447 1.28 -15.98 29.90
N ALA A 448 1.32 -15.81 31.23
CA ALA A 448 2.40 -15.09 31.91
C ALA A 448 3.79 -15.70 31.60
N SER A 449 3.86 -17.00 31.38
CA SER A 449 5.11 -17.69 31.02
C SER A 449 5.63 -17.27 29.62
N HIS A 450 4.75 -16.97 28.68
CA HIS A 450 5.12 -16.50 27.34
C HIS A 450 5.73 -15.09 27.39
N TRP A 451 5.18 -14.20 28.21
CA TRP A 451 5.70 -12.86 28.41
C TRP A 451 7.04 -12.87 29.14
N LYS A 452 7.17 -13.69 30.18
CA LYS A 452 8.44 -13.89 30.90
C LYS A 452 9.57 -14.36 29.97
N ALA A 453 9.25 -15.21 28.99
CA ALA A 453 10.23 -15.75 28.05
C ALA A 453 10.87 -14.69 27.13
N ILE A 454 10.26 -13.49 27.00
CA ILE A 454 10.79 -12.35 26.26
C ILE A 454 11.26 -11.21 27.16
N GLY A 455 11.37 -11.46 28.48
CA GLY A 455 11.85 -10.49 29.45
C GLY A 455 10.79 -9.49 29.93
N MET A 456 9.51 -9.67 29.59
CA MET A 456 8.40 -8.84 30.04
C MET A 456 7.58 -9.56 31.13
N LYS A 457 7.05 -8.81 32.09
CA LYS A 457 6.17 -9.35 33.13
C LYS A 457 4.72 -9.26 32.69
N PHE A 458 3.96 -10.31 32.97
CA PHE A 458 2.50 -10.25 32.96
C PHE A 458 1.98 -10.78 34.29
N ALA A 459 1.09 -10.01 34.93
CA ALA A 459 0.48 -10.38 36.20
C ALA A 459 -1.05 -10.27 36.14
N VAL A 460 -1.74 -11.30 36.58
CA VAL A 460 -3.17 -11.25 36.88
C VAL A 460 -3.31 -10.84 38.35
N VAL A 461 -4.02 -9.76 38.59
CA VAL A 461 -4.22 -9.18 39.92
C VAL A 461 -5.68 -9.33 40.34
N PRO A 462 -5.97 -10.22 41.27
CA PRO A 462 -7.34 -10.39 41.76
C PRO A 462 -7.85 -9.13 42.47
N LEU A 463 -9.08 -8.74 42.18
CA LEU A 463 -9.79 -7.66 42.86
C LEU A 463 -10.84 -8.24 43.82
N SER A 464 -10.89 -7.78 45.07
CA SER A 464 -11.99 -8.11 45.97
C SER A 464 -13.30 -7.50 45.46
N ASP A 465 -14.42 -8.19 45.61
CA ASP A 465 -15.73 -7.78 45.12
C ASP A 465 -16.17 -6.40 45.68
N ARG A 466 -15.72 -6.02 46.90
CA ARG A 466 -15.90 -4.67 47.47
C ARG A 466 -15.20 -3.58 46.64
N LYS A 467 -14.03 -3.86 46.07
CA LYS A 467 -13.32 -2.91 45.18
C LYS A 467 -14.00 -2.79 43.83
N VAL A 468 -14.55 -3.92 43.32
CA VAL A 468 -15.31 -3.92 42.06
C VAL A 468 -16.55 -3.05 42.15
N ALA A 469 -17.32 -3.17 43.25
CA ALA A 469 -18.53 -2.37 43.51
C ALA A 469 -18.25 -0.86 43.69
N ALA A 470 -17.09 -0.48 44.20
CA ALA A 470 -16.67 0.90 44.32
C ALA A 470 -16.27 1.51 42.94
N LEU A 471 -15.70 0.71 42.04
CA LEU A 471 -15.24 1.12 40.71
C LEU A 471 -16.37 1.23 39.68
N ALA A 472 -17.51 0.57 39.92
CA ALA A 472 -18.69 0.66 39.07
C ALA A 472 -19.58 1.88 39.38
N ARG A 473 -19.27 2.67 40.43
CA ARG A 473 -20.02 3.85 40.87
C ARG A 473 -19.30 5.19 40.62
N GLY A 474 -18.10 5.18 40.09
CA GLY A 474 -17.30 6.34 39.67
C GLY A 474 -17.05 6.34 38.18
#